data_de79ceab9a1e73ad403f0e129fb14d1a
#
_entry.id   de79ceab9a1e73ad403f0e129fb14d1a
#
_cell.length_a   1.000
_cell.length_b   1.000
_cell.length_c   1.000
_cell.angle_alpha   90.00
_cell.angle_beta   90.00
_cell.angle_gamma   90.00
#
_symmetry.space_group_name_H-M   'P 1'
#
loop_
_entity.id
_entity.type
_entity.pdbx_description
1 polymer ?
#
loop_
_entity_poly.entity_id
_entity_poly.type
_entity_poly.pdbx_seq_one_letter_code
_entity_poly.pdbx_strand_id
1 'polypeptide(L)'
;MGRDGESGVKKTSTRLADGRELIYYDLRDEAVRDAEDRRPLERTVTTSEVRRDPLLGDSVAVASHRQGRTYHPPADECPLCPSEGGRLSEIPDSSYDVVVFENRFPSLAGDSGRCEVVCFTPDHSASFKDLTEEHARLVLEAWTDRTAELSLLPSVEQVFCFENRGAEIGVTLGHPHGQIYAYPFTTPRTALMLRSLAAHKEATGGGNLFDDLLARELAGERLVLEAEHWAAFVPYAAHWPYEVHLYPRRRVPDLLGLDEEARAEFPRVYLELLRRFDRIFDGHGDSPSAPSSPSTPTARGSSTAPTAPGSSGSPSTPGSPPAPGSPGEPPTPYIAAWHQAPFGTLEEFDGVVREDFALHLELFTVRRTSGKLKFLAGSESGMGVFINDVPPEHAAGRLREVAGS
;
A
#
# COMPACT_ATOMS: atom_id res chain seq x y z
N MET A 1 4.22 -4.46 44.32
CA MET A 1 3.05 -5.07 43.69
C MET A 1 3.22 -4.92 42.22
N GLY A 2 3.59 -6.02 41.57
CA GLY A 2 3.93 -6.07 40.16
C GLY A 2 2.71 -5.76 39.28
N ARG A 3 2.92 -5.07 38.18
CA ARG A 3 1.97 -5.01 37.08
C ARG A 3 2.16 -6.32 36.29
N ASP A 4 1.29 -7.27 36.57
CA ASP A 4 1.18 -8.49 35.79
C ASP A 4 0.36 -8.21 34.54
N GLY A 5 0.88 -8.55 33.36
CA GLY A 5 0.10 -8.95 32.18
C GLY A 5 -0.14 -7.95 31.07
N GLU A 6 0.80 -7.06 30.75
CA GLU A 6 0.88 -6.53 29.39
C GLU A 6 1.98 -7.31 28.68
N SER A 7 1.63 -8.25 27.80
CA SER A 7 2.57 -8.83 26.86
C SER A 7 2.86 -7.76 25.80
N GLY A 8 3.71 -6.81 26.16
CA GLY A 8 4.21 -5.80 25.23
C GLY A 8 5.08 -6.47 24.19
N VAL A 9 4.87 -6.12 22.93
CA VAL A 9 5.75 -6.51 21.83
C VAL A 9 7.19 -6.11 22.19
N LYS A 10 8.13 -7.06 22.11
CA LYS A 10 9.53 -6.78 22.36
C LYS A 10 10.11 -5.98 21.21
N LYS A 11 10.60 -4.77 21.51
CA LYS A 11 11.28 -3.88 20.57
C LYS A 11 12.76 -3.82 20.88
N THR A 12 13.62 -4.06 19.89
CA THR A 12 15.08 -3.91 20.02
C THR A 12 15.61 -3.05 18.87
N SER A 13 16.23 -1.92 19.20
CA SER A 13 16.85 -1.02 18.22
C SER A 13 18.35 -1.25 18.15
N THR A 14 18.89 -1.35 16.93
CA THR A 14 20.31 -1.52 16.62
C THR A 14 20.72 -0.53 15.52
N ARG A 15 21.99 -0.58 15.09
CA ARG A 15 22.47 0.23 13.97
C ARG A 15 23.17 -0.63 12.93
N LEU A 16 22.89 -0.31 11.67
CA LEU A 16 23.56 -0.89 10.51
C LEU A 16 24.98 -0.30 10.36
N ALA A 17 25.83 -0.96 9.56
CA ALA A 17 27.21 -0.55 9.33
C ALA A 17 27.34 0.90 8.81
N ASP A 18 26.39 1.37 8.01
CA ASP A 18 26.33 2.74 7.50
C ASP A 18 25.69 3.76 8.48
N GLY A 19 25.30 3.31 9.69
CA GLY A 19 24.75 4.12 10.76
C GLY A 19 23.23 4.27 10.74
N ARG A 20 22.52 3.71 9.74
CA ARG A 20 21.06 3.68 9.72
C ARG A 20 20.50 2.88 10.89
N GLU A 21 19.32 3.26 11.37
CA GLU A 21 18.61 2.53 12.41
C GLU A 21 18.00 1.26 11.86
N LEU A 22 18.04 0.17 12.65
CA LEU A 22 17.35 -1.08 12.43
C LEU A 22 16.62 -1.47 13.71
N ILE A 23 15.33 -1.73 13.61
CA ILE A 23 14.44 -2.03 14.73
C ILE A 23 13.82 -3.41 14.51
N TYR A 24 13.94 -4.28 15.50
CA TYR A 24 13.27 -5.57 15.55
C TYR A 24 12.03 -5.48 16.43
N TYR A 25 10.95 -6.09 15.99
CA TYR A 25 9.74 -6.34 16.77
C TYR A 25 9.57 -7.86 16.84
N ASP A 26 9.57 -8.40 18.04
CA ASP A 26 9.60 -9.84 18.29
C ASP A 26 8.37 -10.30 19.07
N LEU A 27 7.82 -11.45 18.67
CA LEU A 27 6.74 -12.15 19.36
C LEU A 27 7.20 -12.78 20.68
N ARG A 28 8.52 -13.02 20.81
CA ARG A 28 9.12 -13.70 21.96
C ARG A 28 10.02 -12.75 22.74
N ASP A 29 9.78 -12.66 24.03
CA ASP A 29 10.56 -11.78 24.92
C ASP A 29 12.02 -12.18 25.06
N GLU A 30 12.33 -13.48 24.91
CA GLU A 30 13.69 -14.00 24.98
C GLU A 30 14.52 -13.80 23.70
N ALA A 31 13.95 -13.28 22.62
CA ALA A 31 14.70 -13.02 21.39
C ALA A 31 15.91 -12.11 21.67
N VAL A 32 17.12 -12.51 21.24
CA VAL A 32 18.36 -11.73 21.39
C VAL A 32 18.75 -11.19 20.02
N ARG A 33 19.02 -9.89 19.93
CA ARG A 33 19.35 -9.17 18.71
C ARG A 33 20.72 -8.51 18.86
N ASP A 34 21.78 -9.32 18.71
CA ASP A 34 23.19 -8.92 18.91
C ASP A 34 24.05 -9.09 17.64
N ALA A 35 23.45 -9.50 16.52
CA ALA A 35 24.17 -9.65 15.25
C ALA A 35 24.61 -8.28 14.69
N GLU A 36 25.90 -8.17 14.39
CA GLU A 36 26.50 -6.98 13.81
C GLU A 36 26.39 -6.98 12.28
N ASP A 37 26.05 -5.83 11.70
CA ASP A 37 26.14 -5.61 10.26
C ASP A 37 27.61 -5.48 9.84
N ARG A 38 28.12 -6.51 9.14
CA ARG A 38 29.53 -6.60 8.71
C ARG A 38 29.72 -6.20 7.25
N ARG A 39 28.72 -5.62 6.61
CA ARG A 39 28.85 -5.12 5.22
C ARG A 39 29.86 -3.98 5.18
N PRO A 40 30.73 -3.92 4.17
CA PRO A 40 31.69 -2.82 3.99
C PRO A 40 30.99 -1.57 3.43
N LEU A 41 30.11 -0.97 4.23
CA LEU A 41 29.33 0.21 3.84
C LEU A 41 29.94 1.46 4.47
N GLU A 42 30.08 2.49 3.65
CA GLU A 42 30.42 3.83 4.13
C GLU A 42 29.16 4.52 4.65
N ARG A 43 29.34 5.37 5.67
CA ARG A 43 28.25 6.19 6.17
C ARG A 43 27.81 7.17 5.09
N THR A 44 26.57 7.01 4.65
CA THR A 44 25.98 7.86 3.59
C THR A 44 25.09 8.91 4.22
N VAL A 45 25.33 10.18 3.90
CA VAL A 45 24.37 11.26 4.16
C VAL A 45 23.58 11.49 2.90
N THR A 46 22.33 11.05 2.93
CA THR A 46 21.41 11.24 1.79
C THR A 46 20.66 12.54 1.99
N THR A 47 20.62 13.38 0.96
CA THR A 47 19.79 14.58 0.92
C THR A 47 18.71 14.41 -0.15
N SER A 48 17.49 14.75 0.20
CA SER A 48 16.39 14.94 -0.74
C SER A 48 15.90 16.37 -0.66
N GLU A 49 15.26 16.83 -1.71
CA GLU A 49 14.70 18.18 -1.77
C GLU A 49 13.21 18.06 -2.03
N VAL A 50 12.40 18.83 -1.31
CA VAL A 50 10.98 18.99 -1.60
C VAL A 50 10.79 20.33 -2.28
N ARG A 51 10.22 20.30 -3.48
CA ARG A 51 9.87 21.49 -4.28
C ARG A 51 8.39 21.66 -4.33
N ARG A 52 7.91 22.87 -4.08
CA ARG A 52 6.51 23.22 -4.26
C ARG A 52 6.25 23.68 -5.69
N ASP A 53 5.27 23.07 -6.36
CA ASP A 53 4.78 23.54 -7.65
C ASP A 53 3.96 24.81 -7.45
N PRO A 54 4.35 25.96 -8.03
CA PRO A 54 3.62 27.20 -7.84
C PRO A 54 2.28 27.24 -8.59
N LEU A 55 2.08 26.35 -9.58
CA LEU A 55 0.87 26.29 -10.38
C LEU A 55 -0.20 25.41 -9.72
N LEU A 56 0.20 24.24 -9.25
CA LEU A 56 -0.71 23.25 -8.64
C LEU A 56 -0.76 23.38 -7.11
N GLY A 57 0.24 24.00 -6.51
CA GLY A 57 0.34 24.15 -5.05
C GLY A 57 0.72 22.88 -4.32
N ASP A 58 1.02 21.80 -5.04
CA ASP A 58 1.48 20.52 -4.46
C ASP A 58 3.00 20.47 -4.29
N SER A 59 3.48 19.40 -3.66
CA SER A 59 4.90 19.20 -3.35
C SER A 59 5.46 18.01 -4.09
N VAL A 60 6.66 18.17 -4.66
CA VAL A 60 7.39 17.14 -5.39
C VAL A 60 8.70 16.83 -4.68
N ALA A 61 8.92 15.56 -4.30
CA ALA A 61 10.19 15.09 -3.76
C ALA A 61 11.19 14.81 -4.90
N VAL A 62 12.35 15.47 -4.87
CA VAL A 62 13.44 15.28 -5.83
C VAL A 62 14.56 14.47 -5.15
N ALA A 63 14.79 13.24 -5.62
CA ALA A 63 15.73 12.28 -5.03
C ALA A 63 16.60 11.63 -6.12
N SER A 64 17.55 12.37 -6.67
CA SER A 64 18.39 11.95 -7.80
C SER A 64 19.25 10.71 -7.51
N HIS A 65 19.66 10.50 -6.26
CA HIS A 65 20.46 9.36 -5.80
C HIS A 65 19.75 7.99 -5.97
N ARG A 66 18.41 7.99 -6.17
CA ARG A 66 17.64 6.76 -6.37
C ARG A 66 17.86 6.08 -7.72
N GLN A 67 18.55 6.70 -8.64
CA GLN A 67 18.84 6.09 -9.96
C GLN A 67 19.68 4.80 -9.85
N GLY A 68 20.49 4.66 -8.79
CA GLY A 68 21.33 3.47 -8.53
C GLY A 68 20.66 2.38 -7.68
N ARG A 69 19.33 2.42 -7.44
CA ARG A 69 18.65 1.42 -6.61
C ARG A 69 18.65 0.03 -7.27
N THR A 70 18.65 -1.00 -6.40
CA THR A 70 18.54 -2.42 -6.80
C THR A 70 17.23 -2.67 -7.57
N TYR A 71 17.31 -3.49 -8.62
CA TYR A 71 16.17 -3.81 -9.47
C TYR A 71 16.15 -5.32 -9.78
N HIS A 72 15.11 -6.00 -9.28
CA HIS A 72 14.84 -7.44 -9.48
C HIS A 72 16.09 -8.35 -9.28
N PRO A 73 16.72 -8.35 -8.09
CA PRO A 73 17.79 -9.30 -7.82
C PRO A 73 17.23 -10.73 -7.79
N PRO A 74 18.04 -11.75 -8.09
CA PRO A 74 17.67 -13.15 -7.81
C PRO A 74 17.31 -13.33 -6.33
N ALA A 75 16.47 -14.32 -6.02
CA ALA A 75 16.00 -14.55 -4.65
C ALA A 75 17.13 -14.83 -3.65
N ASP A 76 18.20 -15.49 -4.10
CA ASP A 76 19.41 -15.77 -3.32
C ASP A 76 20.31 -14.53 -3.11
N GLU A 77 20.07 -13.44 -3.85
CA GLU A 77 20.75 -12.16 -3.68
C GLU A 77 19.83 -11.08 -3.05
N CYS A 78 18.65 -11.46 -2.57
CA CYS A 78 17.67 -10.53 -2.02
C CYS A 78 18.24 -9.77 -0.80
N PRO A 79 18.26 -8.43 -0.81
CA PRO A 79 18.80 -7.64 0.29
C PRO A 79 17.90 -7.63 1.53
N LEU A 80 16.64 -8.08 1.43
CA LEU A 80 15.66 -8.09 2.52
C LEU A 80 15.54 -9.46 3.22
N CYS A 81 16.16 -10.50 2.67
CA CYS A 81 16.26 -11.78 3.37
C CYS A 81 17.25 -11.70 4.53
N PRO A 82 17.09 -12.48 5.61
CA PRO A 82 18.05 -12.56 6.70
C PRO A 82 19.47 -12.88 6.23
N SER A 83 20.48 -12.41 6.97
CA SER A 83 21.88 -12.80 6.70
C SER A 83 22.11 -14.24 7.09
N GLU A 84 22.50 -15.10 6.12
CA GLU A 84 22.70 -16.53 6.34
C GLU A 84 23.80 -17.08 5.43
N GLY A 85 24.53 -18.12 5.89
CA GLY A 85 25.48 -18.87 5.05
C GLY A 85 26.64 -18.04 4.48
N GLY A 86 27.02 -16.93 5.12
CA GLY A 86 28.06 -16.02 4.65
C GLY A 86 27.52 -14.89 3.75
N ARG A 87 26.26 -14.91 3.35
CA ARG A 87 25.59 -13.81 2.69
C ARG A 87 25.21 -12.73 3.71
N LEU A 88 25.57 -11.48 3.41
CA LEU A 88 25.23 -10.30 4.20
C LEU A 88 24.11 -9.52 3.51
N SER A 89 23.11 -9.09 4.29
CA SER A 89 21.95 -8.35 3.80
C SER A 89 21.66 -7.11 4.66
N GLU A 90 20.55 -6.40 4.43
CA GLU A 90 20.08 -5.30 5.28
C GLU A 90 19.70 -5.78 6.70
N ILE A 91 19.51 -7.09 6.90
CA ILE A 91 19.10 -7.69 8.16
C ILE A 91 20.22 -8.62 8.65
N PRO A 92 21.04 -8.22 9.64
CA PRO A 92 22.21 -8.97 10.11
C PRO A 92 21.87 -10.31 10.77
N ASP A 93 20.75 -10.39 11.49
CA ASP A 93 20.29 -11.61 12.14
C ASP A 93 19.86 -12.68 11.11
N SER A 94 20.01 -13.94 11.49
CA SER A 94 19.61 -15.09 10.66
C SER A 94 18.11 -15.37 10.65
N SER A 95 17.33 -14.73 11.52
CA SER A 95 15.88 -14.78 11.56
C SER A 95 15.32 -13.53 12.24
N TYR A 96 14.03 -13.24 12.02
CA TYR A 96 13.31 -12.15 12.67
C TYR A 96 11.80 -12.43 12.59
N ASP A 97 11.00 -11.72 13.38
CA ASP A 97 9.56 -11.72 13.19
C ASP A 97 9.15 -10.53 12.30
N VAL A 98 9.35 -9.29 12.76
CA VAL A 98 9.19 -8.07 11.95
C VAL A 98 10.39 -7.16 12.14
N VAL A 99 10.88 -6.55 11.06
CA VAL A 99 11.96 -5.56 11.14
C VAL A 99 11.59 -4.28 10.40
N VAL A 100 12.05 -3.16 10.95
CA VAL A 100 11.93 -1.84 10.33
C VAL A 100 13.30 -1.20 10.28
N PHE A 101 13.66 -0.58 9.14
CA PHE A 101 14.92 0.14 9.02
C PHE A 101 14.82 1.30 8.04
N GLU A 102 15.68 2.29 8.20
CA GLU A 102 15.77 3.41 7.27
C GLU A 102 16.08 2.93 5.86
N ASN A 103 15.31 3.40 4.88
CA ASN A 103 15.53 3.05 3.48
C ASN A 103 16.92 3.54 3.03
N ARG A 104 17.70 2.66 2.40
CA ARG A 104 19.02 2.99 1.87
C ARG A 104 18.97 4.01 0.71
N PHE A 105 17.87 4.01 -0.04
CA PHE A 105 17.63 4.91 -1.16
C PHE A 105 16.32 5.71 -0.92
N PRO A 106 16.28 6.56 0.12
CA PRO A 106 15.05 7.21 0.54
C PRO A 106 14.59 8.26 -0.47
N SER A 107 13.27 8.43 -0.61
CA SER A 107 12.69 9.55 -1.37
C SER A 107 12.72 10.84 -0.54
N LEU A 108 12.64 10.70 0.77
CA LEU A 108 12.64 11.78 1.76
C LEU A 108 13.70 11.47 2.79
N ALA A 109 14.53 12.45 3.16
CA ALA A 109 15.63 12.29 4.11
C ALA A 109 15.98 13.62 4.79
N GLY A 110 16.44 13.55 6.05
CA GLY A 110 16.80 14.72 6.84
C GLY A 110 15.60 15.63 7.09
N ASP A 111 15.75 16.93 6.85
CA ASP A 111 14.69 17.92 7.03
C ASP A 111 13.53 17.76 6.04
N SER A 112 13.73 16.99 4.98
CA SER A 112 12.70 16.67 3.99
C SER A 112 11.86 15.43 4.33
N GLY A 113 11.94 14.93 5.56
CA GLY A 113 11.20 13.77 6.04
C GLY A 113 12.01 12.49 6.15
N ARG A 114 11.33 11.34 6.23
CA ARG A 114 11.97 10.04 6.42
C ARG A 114 11.26 8.95 5.62
N CYS A 115 12.02 7.95 5.17
CA CYS A 115 11.50 6.74 4.54
C CYS A 115 12.06 5.51 5.24
N GLU A 116 11.18 4.59 5.61
CA GLU A 116 11.54 3.32 6.23
C GLU A 116 10.99 2.14 5.41
N VAL A 117 11.64 0.99 5.55
CA VAL A 117 11.20 -0.30 5.00
C VAL A 117 10.77 -1.17 6.17
N VAL A 118 9.64 -1.86 6.02
CA VAL A 118 9.11 -2.82 6.99
C VAL A 118 9.10 -4.19 6.33
N CYS A 119 9.93 -5.13 6.78
CA CYS A 119 9.87 -6.52 6.33
C CYS A 119 8.94 -7.29 7.27
N PHE A 120 7.91 -7.90 6.70
CA PHE A 120 6.83 -8.54 7.46
C PHE A 120 7.17 -9.95 7.95
N THR A 121 8.12 -10.63 7.31
CA THR A 121 8.50 -12.02 7.59
C THR A 121 9.87 -12.31 6.99
N PRO A 122 10.66 -13.24 7.54
CA PRO A 122 11.91 -13.69 6.93
C PRO A 122 11.71 -14.57 5.69
N ASP A 123 10.49 -15.09 5.46
CA ASP A 123 10.19 -15.96 4.33
C ASP A 123 10.02 -15.14 3.04
N HIS A 124 10.98 -15.28 2.12
CA HIS A 124 10.98 -14.60 0.82
C HIS A 124 9.79 -14.96 -0.05
N SER A 125 9.25 -16.16 0.11
CA SER A 125 8.19 -16.71 -0.75
C SER A 125 6.78 -16.44 -0.26
N ALA A 126 6.65 -15.99 0.98
CA ALA A 126 5.36 -15.63 1.58
C ALA A 126 4.81 -14.31 1.03
N SER A 127 3.58 -14.01 1.40
CA SER A 127 2.98 -12.69 1.27
C SER A 127 2.24 -12.35 2.57
N PHE A 128 1.78 -11.11 2.72
CA PHE A 128 1.10 -10.70 3.95
C PHE A 128 -0.09 -11.62 4.32
N LYS A 129 -0.87 -12.08 3.34
CA LYS A 129 -2.02 -12.98 3.56
C LYS A 129 -1.66 -14.35 4.16
N ASP A 130 -0.38 -14.74 4.08
CA ASP A 130 0.13 -16.02 4.57
C ASP A 130 0.59 -15.94 6.03
N LEU A 131 0.62 -14.74 6.61
CA LEU A 131 0.93 -14.53 8.02
C LEU A 131 -0.14 -15.13 8.93
N THR A 132 0.25 -15.51 10.13
CA THR A 132 -0.71 -15.79 11.21
C THR A 132 -1.36 -14.52 11.70
N GLU A 133 -2.52 -14.61 12.36
CA GLU A 133 -3.18 -13.43 12.96
C GLU A 133 -2.27 -12.76 14.00
N GLU A 134 -1.56 -13.54 14.81
CA GLU A 134 -0.58 -13.03 15.78
C GLU A 134 0.53 -12.23 15.10
N HIS A 135 1.08 -12.75 14.01
CA HIS A 135 2.13 -12.08 13.25
C HIS A 135 1.63 -10.81 12.52
N ALA A 136 0.44 -10.87 11.94
CA ALA A 136 -0.20 -9.70 11.31
C ALA A 136 -0.51 -8.61 12.35
N ARG A 137 -0.84 -9.00 13.60
CA ARG A 137 -0.95 -8.08 14.72
C ARG A 137 0.39 -7.43 15.05
N LEU A 138 1.47 -8.19 15.09
CA LEU A 138 2.82 -7.65 15.31
C LEU A 138 3.18 -6.58 14.28
N VAL A 139 2.81 -6.79 13.00
CA VAL A 139 3.00 -5.76 11.95
C VAL A 139 2.17 -4.51 12.26
N LEU A 140 0.91 -4.65 12.70
CA LEU A 140 0.08 -3.50 13.11
C LEU A 140 0.72 -2.73 14.26
N GLU A 141 1.27 -3.44 15.26
CA GLU A 141 1.99 -2.80 16.38
C GLU A 141 3.25 -2.07 15.90
N ALA A 142 4.00 -2.65 14.95
CA ALA A 142 5.15 -1.98 14.35
C ALA A 142 4.74 -0.70 13.59
N TRP A 143 3.68 -0.73 12.78
CA TRP A 143 3.15 0.47 12.12
C TRP A 143 2.69 1.54 13.14
N THR A 144 2.04 1.12 14.21
CA THR A 144 1.56 2.00 15.28
C THR A 144 2.72 2.67 16.00
N ASP A 145 3.72 1.89 16.43
CA ASP A 145 4.92 2.39 17.11
C ASP A 145 5.72 3.36 16.20
N ARG A 146 5.89 2.99 14.92
CA ARG A 146 6.58 3.89 13.97
C ARG A 146 5.79 5.15 13.70
N THR A 147 4.47 5.08 13.64
CA THR A 147 3.62 6.27 13.51
C THR A 147 3.83 7.21 14.71
N ALA A 148 3.86 6.66 15.94
CA ALA A 148 4.11 7.43 17.15
C ALA A 148 5.48 8.13 17.11
N GLU A 149 6.54 7.39 16.83
CA GLU A 149 7.91 7.95 16.86
C GLU A 149 8.15 8.95 15.72
N LEU A 150 7.71 8.64 14.51
CA LEU A 150 7.91 9.52 13.36
C LEU A 150 7.11 10.81 13.46
N SER A 151 5.92 10.77 14.07
CA SER A 151 5.09 11.96 14.31
C SER A 151 5.73 12.98 15.27
N LEU A 152 6.69 12.55 16.09
CA LEU A 152 7.43 13.42 17.00
C LEU A 152 8.61 14.17 16.34
N LEU A 153 8.96 13.80 15.10
CA LEU A 153 10.00 14.50 14.36
C LEU A 153 9.53 15.90 13.96
N PRO A 154 10.30 16.97 14.24
CA PRO A 154 9.84 18.34 14.03
C PRO A 154 9.49 18.68 12.58
N SER A 155 10.06 17.97 11.63
CA SER A 155 9.81 18.16 10.18
C SER A 155 8.67 17.30 9.63
N VAL A 156 7.99 16.48 10.46
CA VAL A 156 6.97 15.54 9.98
C VAL A 156 5.58 16.09 10.24
N GLU A 157 4.79 16.22 9.16
CA GLU A 157 3.38 16.58 9.24
C GLU A 157 2.46 15.40 8.99
N GLN A 158 2.89 14.39 8.24
CA GLN A 158 2.05 13.23 7.94
C GLN A 158 2.87 11.94 7.86
N VAL A 159 2.36 10.85 8.46
CA VAL A 159 2.93 9.50 8.38
C VAL A 159 2.02 8.64 7.51
N PHE A 160 2.64 7.90 6.57
CA PHE A 160 1.94 7.08 5.58
C PHE A 160 2.58 5.69 5.51
N CYS A 161 1.88 4.69 6.02
CA CYS A 161 2.28 3.28 5.98
C CYS A 161 1.60 2.61 4.79
N PHE A 162 2.37 1.91 3.95
CA PHE A 162 1.83 1.27 2.75
C PHE A 162 2.62 0.04 2.34
N GLU A 163 1.96 -0.86 1.61
CA GLU A 163 2.54 -2.01 0.94
C GLU A 163 2.25 -1.92 -0.56
N ASN A 164 3.25 -2.20 -1.37
CA ASN A 164 3.11 -2.46 -2.81
C ASN A 164 3.44 -3.93 -3.06
N ARG A 165 2.53 -4.70 -3.64
CA ARG A 165 2.72 -6.11 -3.98
C ARG A 165 2.55 -6.34 -5.47
N GLY A 166 3.53 -6.95 -6.10
CA GLY A 166 3.48 -7.35 -7.52
C GLY A 166 4.34 -6.48 -8.43
N ALA A 167 4.96 -7.13 -9.41
CA ALA A 167 5.83 -6.45 -10.39
C ALA A 167 5.04 -5.47 -11.27
N GLU A 168 3.76 -5.71 -11.49
CA GLU A 168 2.86 -4.91 -12.31
C GLU A 168 2.67 -3.47 -11.80
N ILE A 169 2.90 -3.24 -10.52
CA ILE A 169 2.87 -1.90 -9.90
C ILE A 169 4.26 -1.36 -9.60
N GLY A 170 5.30 -1.97 -10.17
CA GLY A 170 6.69 -1.48 -10.06
C GLY A 170 7.42 -1.91 -8.80
N VAL A 171 7.00 -2.97 -8.13
CA VAL A 171 7.76 -3.59 -7.03
C VAL A 171 9.05 -4.18 -7.60
N THR A 172 10.19 -3.79 -7.02
CA THR A 172 11.53 -4.20 -7.48
C THR A 172 12.17 -5.29 -6.62
N LEU A 173 11.63 -5.58 -5.45
CA LEU A 173 12.08 -6.62 -4.53
C LEU A 173 10.90 -7.52 -4.19
N GLY A 174 10.98 -8.82 -4.54
CA GLY A 174 9.89 -9.78 -4.34
C GLY A 174 9.64 -10.18 -2.88
N HIS A 175 10.60 -9.94 -1.98
CA HIS A 175 10.44 -10.21 -0.55
C HIS A 175 9.27 -9.39 0.05
N PRO A 176 8.39 -9.99 0.88
CA PRO A 176 7.23 -9.28 1.46
C PRO A 176 7.67 -8.11 2.34
N HIS A 177 7.37 -6.90 1.90
CA HIS A 177 7.72 -5.69 2.64
C HIS A 177 6.75 -4.56 2.35
N GLY A 178 6.59 -3.69 3.34
CA GLY A 178 5.96 -2.39 3.22
C GLY A 178 6.96 -1.25 3.37
N GLN A 179 6.45 -0.04 3.31
CA GLN A 179 7.21 1.17 3.51
C GLN A 179 6.44 2.12 4.42
N ILE A 180 7.19 2.97 5.12
CA ILE A 180 6.62 4.07 5.89
C ILE A 180 7.28 5.36 5.41
N TYR A 181 6.46 6.29 4.94
CA TYR A 181 6.91 7.63 4.56
C TYR A 181 6.42 8.66 5.57
N ALA A 182 7.33 9.45 6.09
CA ALA A 182 7.03 10.59 6.93
C ALA A 182 7.25 11.87 6.11
N TYR A 183 6.15 12.51 5.71
CA TYR A 183 6.15 13.69 4.85
C TYR A 183 6.27 14.98 5.68
N PRO A 184 7.03 15.97 5.22
CA PRO A 184 7.11 17.29 5.84
C PRO A 184 5.98 18.23 5.37
N PHE A 185 4.88 17.69 4.90
CA PHE A 185 3.70 18.43 4.43
C PHE A 185 2.48 17.51 4.45
N THR A 186 1.29 18.11 4.56
CA THR A 186 0.04 17.40 4.30
C THR A 186 -0.05 17.03 2.82
N THR A 187 -0.21 15.73 2.52
CA THR A 187 -0.23 15.25 1.12
C THR A 187 -1.45 15.78 0.36
N PRO A 188 -1.37 15.96 -0.98
CA PRO A 188 -2.47 16.51 -1.77
C PRO A 188 -3.78 15.74 -1.60
N ARG A 189 -3.74 14.41 -1.52
CA ARG A 189 -4.93 13.56 -1.32
C ARG A 189 -5.58 13.81 0.04
N THR A 190 -4.78 13.88 1.10
CA THR A 190 -5.28 14.18 2.45
C THR A 190 -5.85 15.60 2.54
N ALA A 191 -5.20 16.57 1.90
CA ALA A 191 -5.74 17.94 1.83
C ALA A 191 -7.10 18.01 1.13
N LEU A 192 -7.32 17.21 0.07
CA LEU A 192 -8.64 17.10 -0.57
C LEU A 192 -9.69 16.48 0.36
N MET A 193 -9.34 15.43 1.12
CA MET A 193 -10.23 14.82 2.11
C MET A 193 -10.63 15.82 3.20
N LEU A 194 -9.66 16.59 3.71
CA LEU A 194 -9.90 17.61 4.75
C LEU A 194 -10.78 18.76 4.24
N ARG A 195 -10.58 19.22 2.99
CA ARG A 195 -11.47 20.22 2.37
C ARG A 195 -12.90 19.70 2.21
N SER A 196 -13.05 18.46 1.77
CA SER A 196 -14.38 17.83 1.65
C SER A 196 -15.06 17.69 3.00
N LEU A 197 -14.29 17.33 4.04
CA LEU A 197 -14.78 17.25 5.42
C LEU A 197 -15.22 18.63 5.93
N ALA A 198 -14.43 19.69 5.74
CA ALA A 198 -14.78 21.07 6.12
C ALA A 198 -16.08 21.51 5.44
N ALA A 199 -16.18 21.34 4.12
CA ALA A 199 -17.38 21.69 3.36
C ALA A 199 -18.62 20.90 3.82
N HIS A 200 -18.48 19.62 4.13
CA HIS A 200 -19.58 18.80 4.66
C HIS A 200 -20.03 19.27 6.04
N LYS A 201 -19.08 19.57 6.92
CA LYS A 201 -19.34 20.06 8.29
C LYS A 201 -20.08 21.39 8.26
N GLU A 202 -19.69 22.31 7.36
CA GLU A 202 -20.41 23.56 7.14
C GLU A 202 -21.82 23.31 6.60
N ALA A 203 -22.00 22.51 5.57
CA ALA A 203 -23.27 22.24 4.92
C ALA A 203 -24.30 21.53 5.83
N THR A 204 -23.81 20.71 6.78
CA THR A 204 -24.67 19.91 7.69
C THR A 204 -24.83 20.53 9.08
N GLY A 205 -24.18 21.66 9.35
CA GLY A 205 -24.22 22.30 10.68
C GLY A 205 -23.46 21.50 11.75
N GLY A 206 -22.37 20.81 11.37
CA GLY A 206 -21.47 20.12 12.27
C GLY A 206 -21.39 18.60 12.12
N GLY A 207 -22.06 18.00 11.11
CA GLY A 207 -21.96 16.58 10.79
C GLY A 207 -20.54 16.17 10.35
N ASN A 208 -20.19 14.89 10.48
CA ASN A 208 -18.91 14.37 10.05
C ASN A 208 -19.06 13.56 8.75
N LEU A 209 -18.30 13.91 7.72
CA LEU A 209 -18.37 13.29 6.39
C LEU A 209 -18.05 11.78 6.46
N PHE A 210 -17.04 11.38 7.25
CA PHE A 210 -16.63 9.97 7.34
C PHE A 210 -17.67 9.12 8.05
N ASP A 211 -18.32 9.66 9.11
CA ASP A 211 -19.37 8.95 9.83
C ASP A 211 -20.59 8.74 8.91
N ASP A 212 -21.00 9.77 8.15
CA ASP A 212 -22.11 9.69 7.22
C ASP A 212 -21.82 8.76 6.03
N LEU A 213 -20.55 8.75 5.55
CA LEU A 213 -20.10 7.85 4.51
C LEU A 213 -20.17 6.40 5.01
N LEU A 214 -19.57 6.10 6.16
CA LEU A 214 -19.57 4.76 6.73
C LEU A 214 -20.99 4.26 6.98
N ALA A 215 -21.88 5.08 7.55
CA ALA A 215 -23.26 4.72 7.78
C ALA A 215 -24.01 4.37 6.48
N ARG A 216 -23.75 5.12 5.40
CA ARG A 216 -24.34 4.86 4.07
C ARG A 216 -23.84 3.54 3.48
N GLU A 217 -22.53 3.27 3.56
CA GLU A 217 -21.96 2.07 2.97
C GLU A 217 -22.32 0.80 3.75
N LEU A 218 -22.46 0.89 5.09
CA LEU A 218 -22.97 -0.20 5.93
C LEU A 218 -24.40 -0.60 5.55
N ALA A 219 -25.24 0.36 5.13
CA ALA A 219 -26.62 0.09 4.69
C ALA A 219 -26.72 -0.24 3.19
N GLY A 220 -25.61 -0.22 2.43
CA GLY A 220 -25.58 -0.30 0.98
C GLY A 220 -25.12 -1.65 0.43
N GLU A 221 -25.26 -1.78 -0.90
CA GLU A 221 -24.90 -3.00 -1.63
C GLU A 221 -23.37 -3.13 -1.89
N ARG A 222 -22.58 -2.07 -1.63
CA ARG A 222 -21.12 -2.10 -1.80
C ARG A 222 -20.37 -2.60 -0.57
N LEU A 223 -21.08 -2.99 0.49
CA LEU A 223 -20.49 -3.65 1.66
C LEU A 223 -19.87 -4.98 1.24
N VAL A 224 -18.60 -5.18 1.58
CA VAL A 224 -17.82 -6.39 1.28
C VAL A 224 -17.70 -7.30 2.49
N LEU A 225 -17.41 -6.72 3.66
CA LEU A 225 -17.23 -7.44 4.92
C LEU A 225 -17.66 -6.54 6.08
N GLU A 226 -18.40 -7.10 7.01
CA GLU A 226 -18.78 -6.47 8.27
C GLU A 226 -18.31 -7.34 9.43
N ALA A 227 -17.59 -6.72 10.37
CA ALA A 227 -17.11 -7.31 11.60
C ALA A 227 -17.56 -6.46 12.80
N GLU A 228 -17.20 -6.85 14.01
CA GLU A 228 -17.62 -6.13 15.21
C GLU A 228 -17.01 -4.73 15.29
N HIS A 229 -15.71 -4.62 14.99
CA HIS A 229 -14.95 -3.36 15.08
C HIS A 229 -14.55 -2.79 13.72
N TRP A 230 -14.70 -3.54 12.63
CA TRP A 230 -14.28 -3.13 11.28
C TRP A 230 -15.36 -3.32 10.24
N ALA A 231 -15.33 -2.48 9.22
CA ALA A 231 -16.17 -2.63 8.02
C ALA A 231 -15.36 -2.36 6.76
N ALA A 232 -15.56 -3.19 5.74
CA ALA A 232 -14.92 -3.05 4.43
C ALA A 232 -15.97 -2.91 3.34
N PHE A 233 -15.81 -1.93 2.47
CA PHE A 233 -16.72 -1.65 1.36
C PHE A 233 -15.96 -1.13 0.14
N VAL A 234 -16.57 -1.29 -1.04
CA VAL A 234 -16.10 -0.64 -2.27
C VAL A 234 -16.67 0.78 -2.29
N PRO A 235 -15.85 1.83 -2.40
CA PRO A 235 -16.36 3.21 -2.37
C PRO A 235 -17.26 3.50 -3.58
N TYR A 236 -18.25 4.39 -3.40
CA TYR A 236 -19.18 4.78 -4.47
C TYR A 236 -18.48 5.27 -5.73
N ALA A 237 -17.40 6.02 -5.58
CA ALA A 237 -16.59 6.55 -6.67
C ALA A 237 -15.20 5.88 -6.67
N ALA A 238 -15.16 4.54 -6.77
CA ALA A 238 -13.92 3.80 -6.83
C ALA A 238 -13.07 4.22 -8.02
N HIS A 239 -11.79 4.52 -7.77
CA HIS A 239 -10.83 4.92 -8.79
C HIS A 239 -10.22 3.72 -9.52
N TRP A 240 -10.17 2.58 -8.84
CA TRP A 240 -9.52 1.36 -9.33
C TRP A 240 -10.54 0.24 -9.56
N PRO A 241 -10.22 -0.74 -10.43
CA PRO A 241 -11.15 -1.83 -10.79
C PRO A 241 -11.71 -2.59 -9.59
N TYR A 242 -10.86 -2.90 -8.63
CA TYR A 242 -11.23 -3.46 -7.33
C TYR A 242 -10.53 -2.64 -6.27
N GLU A 243 -11.28 -1.74 -5.65
CA GLU A 243 -10.84 -0.86 -4.58
C GLU A 243 -11.71 -1.11 -3.36
N VAL A 244 -11.10 -1.35 -2.21
CA VAL A 244 -11.79 -1.57 -0.94
C VAL A 244 -11.24 -0.60 0.09
N HIS A 245 -12.13 0.05 0.80
CA HIS A 245 -11.81 0.83 1.98
C HIS A 245 -12.17 0.04 3.23
N LEU A 246 -11.23 -0.12 4.15
CA LEU A 246 -11.41 -0.77 5.45
C LEU A 246 -11.36 0.29 6.55
N TYR A 247 -12.47 0.47 7.25
CA TYR A 247 -12.64 1.45 8.33
C TYR A 247 -12.82 0.76 9.68
N PRO A 248 -12.19 1.26 10.75
CA PRO A 248 -12.67 0.95 12.08
C PRO A 248 -14.08 1.57 12.26
N ARG A 249 -15.01 0.82 12.88
CA ARG A 249 -16.39 1.30 13.06
C ARG A 249 -16.47 2.48 14.03
N ARG A 250 -15.55 2.56 14.99
CA ARG A 250 -15.33 3.74 15.81
C ARG A 250 -14.32 4.64 15.14
N ARG A 251 -14.73 5.85 14.79
CA ARG A 251 -13.85 6.83 14.17
C ARG A 251 -12.70 7.19 15.11
N VAL A 252 -11.47 7.04 14.59
CA VAL A 252 -10.22 7.44 15.22
C VAL A 252 -9.35 8.14 14.18
N PRO A 253 -8.50 9.10 14.54
CA PRO A 253 -7.72 9.88 13.56
C PRO A 253 -6.56 9.10 12.95
N ASP A 254 -6.03 8.12 13.66
CA ASP A 254 -4.82 7.38 13.29
C ASP A 254 -4.73 6.02 14.00
N LEU A 255 -3.65 5.28 13.74
CA LEU A 255 -3.37 3.98 14.35
C LEU A 255 -3.23 4.04 15.88
N LEU A 256 -2.79 5.18 16.44
CA LEU A 256 -2.63 5.35 17.90
C LEU A 256 -4.00 5.36 18.61
N GLY A 257 -5.04 5.83 17.92
CA GLY A 257 -6.40 5.92 18.45
C GLY A 257 -7.18 4.60 18.46
N LEU A 258 -6.65 3.51 17.86
CA LEU A 258 -7.30 2.20 17.88
C LEU A 258 -7.31 1.64 19.31
N ASP A 259 -8.47 1.14 19.75
CA ASP A 259 -8.61 0.38 21.00
C ASP A 259 -8.10 -1.07 20.82
N GLU A 260 -7.99 -1.77 21.93
CA GLU A 260 -7.45 -3.12 21.96
C GLU A 260 -8.32 -4.11 21.18
N GLU A 261 -9.64 -3.94 21.24
CA GLU A 261 -10.61 -4.78 20.54
C GLU A 261 -10.48 -4.64 19.02
N ALA A 262 -10.37 -3.41 18.53
CA ALA A 262 -10.16 -3.15 17.11
C ALA A 262 -8.78 -3.66 16.64
N ARG A 263 -7.73 -3.51 17.45
CA ARG A 263 -6.38 -4.05 17.16
C ARG A 263 -6.40 -5.58 17.13
N ALA A 264 -7.13 -6.22 18.03
CA ALA A 264 -7.23 -7.68 18.08
C ALA A 264 -8.01 -8.26 16.88
N GLU A 265 -9.04 -7.56 16.39
CA GLU A 265 -9.86 -8.05 15.28
C GLU A 265 -9.23 -7.75 13.89
N PHE A 266 -8.43 -6.70 13.75
CA PHE A 266 -7.82 -6.27 12.48
C PHE A 266 -7.14 -7.40 11.70
N PRO A 267 -6.26 -8.23 12.31
CA PRO A 267 -5.57 -9.29 11.58
C PRO A 267 -6.51 -10.22 10.82
N ARG A 268 -7.53 -10.73 11.50
CA ARG A 268 -8.53 -11.63 10.91
C ARG A 268 -9.23 -10.99 9.70
N VAL A 269 -9.66 -9.74 9.86
CA VAL A 269 -10.40 -9.00 8.83
C VAL A 269 -9.49 -8.70 7.63
N TYR A 270 -8.28 -8.21 7.88
CA TYR A 270 -7.35 -7.81 6.82
C TYR A 270 -6.81 -9.01 6.04
N LEU A 271 -6.42 -10.09 6.72
CA LEU A 271 -5.99 -11.33 6.08
C LEU A 271 -7.09 -11.92 5.19
N GLU A 272 -8.36 -11.89 5.63
CA GLU A 272 -9.49 -12.34 4.83
C GLU A 272 -9.67 -11.47 3.57
N LEU A 273 -9.56 -10.14 3.66
CA LEU A 273 -9.62 -9.25 2.50
C LEU A 273 -8.51 -9.57 1.49
N LEU A 274 -7.26 -9.76 1.94
CA LEU A 274 -6.15 -10.10 1.07
C LEU A 274 -6.35 -11.46 0.37
N ARG A 275 -6.92 -12.46 1.08
CA ARG A 275 -7.27 -13.76 0.49
C ARG A 275 -8.36 -13.62 -0.57
N ARG A 276 -9.36 -12.75 -0.36
CA ARG A 276 -10.37 -12.44 -1.38
C ARG A 276 -9.74 -11.78 -2.61
N PHE A 277 -8.81 -10.85 -2.41
CA PHE A 277 -8.08 -10.21 -3.51
C PHE A 277 -7.34 -11.22 -4.38
N ASP A 278 -6.70 -12.21 -3.82
CA ASP A 278 -6.01 -13.26 -4.59
C ASP A 278 -6.99 -14.13 -5.40
N ARG A 279 -8.25 -14.24 -4.98
CA ARG A 279 -9.28 -15.06 -5.64
C ARG A 279 -10.21 -14.28 -6.58
N ILE A 280 -10.04 -12.97 -6.72
CA ILE A 280 -10.94 -12.15 -7.58
C ILE A 280 -11.08 -12.75 -8.99
N PHE A 281 -9.99 -13.25 -9.55
CA PHE A 281 -9.92 -13.74 -10.93
C PHE A 281 -10.01 -15.27 -11.04
N ASP A 282 -10.16 -16.02 -9.95
CA ASP A 282 -10.32 -17.46 -9.97
C ASP A 282 -11.60 -17.86 -10.69
N GLY A 283 -11.53 -18.86 -11.58
CA GLY A 283 -12.69 -19.43 -12.27
C GLY A 283 -13.31 -18.58 -13.38
N HIS A 284 -12.77 -17.41 -13.70
CA HIS A 284 -13.24 -16.56 -14.80
C HIS A 284 -12.39 -16.78 -16.06
N GLY A 285 -12.60 -17.90 -16.74
CA GLY A 285 -12.08 -18.16 -18.11
C GLY A 285 -12.87 -17.47 -19.23
N ASP A 286 -13.93 -16.70 -18.92
CA ASP A 286 -14.72 -16.02 -19.95
C ASP A 286 -14.93 -14.54 -19.58
N SER A 287 -14.47 -13.67 -20.48
CA SER A 287 -14.88 -12.27 -20.52
C SER A 287 -16.41 -12.17 -20.64
N PRO A 288 -17.08 -11.22 -19.95
CA PRO A 288 -18.43 -10.89 -20.30
C PRO A 288 -18.46 -10.50 -21.77
N SER A 289 -19.25 -11.21 -22.57
CA SER A 289 -19.47 -10.91 -23.98
C SER A 289 -19.93 -9.45 -24.08
N ALA A 290 -19.14 -8.61 -24.73
CA ALA A 290 -19.54 -7.27 -25.09
C ALA A 290 -20.89 -7.35 -25.83
N PRO A 291 -21.84 -6.45 -25.56
CA PRO A 291 -23.09 -6.43 -26.31
C PRO A 291 -22.75 -6.28 -27.79
N SER A 292 -23.27 -7.20 -28.61
CA SER A 292 -23.08 -7.23 -30.05
C SER A 292 -23.47 -5.88 -30.65
N SER A 293 -22.51 -5.16 -31.18
CA SER A 293 -22.78 -3.96 -32.00
C SER A 293 -23.61 -4.36 -33.21
N PRO A 294 -24.61 -3.55 -33.61
CA PRO A 294 -25.41 -3.84 -34.79
C PRO A 294 -24.50 -3.80 -36.02
N SER A 295 -24.61 -4.85 -36.84
CA SER A 295 -23.90 -5.05 -38.09
C SER A 295 -24.19 -3.93 -39.08
N THR A 296 -23.16 -3.17 -39.44
CA THR A 296 -23.19 -2.21 -40.55
C THR A 296 -23.03 -2.96 -41.87
N PRO A 297 -23.78 -2.62 -42.94
CA PRO A 297 -23.72 -3.36 -44.22
C PRO A 297 -22.40 -3.14 -44.93
N THR A 298 -21.84 -4.23 -45.45
CA THR A 298 -20.61 -4.30 -46.23
C THR A 298 -20.74 -3.57 -47.57
N ALA A 299 -19.94 -2.50 -47.79
CA ALA A 299 -19.72 -1.99 -49.14
C ALA A 299 -18.49 -2.69 -49.73
N ARG A 300 -18.68 -3.32 -50.91
CA ARG A 300 -17.62 -3.90 -51.72
C ARG A 300 -16.82 -2.77 -52.38
N GLY A 301 -15.50 -2.79 -52.19
CA GLY A 301 -14.59 -1.97 -52.97
C GLY A 301 -13.21 -2.64 -53.01
N SER A 302 -12.87 -3.16 -54.18
CA SER A 302 -11.56 -3.70 -54.52
C SER A 302 -10.53 -2.59 -54.71
N SER A 303 -9.38 -2.67 -54.07
CA SER A 303 -8.20 -1.93 -54.44
C SER A 303 -6.93 -2.69 -54.02
N THR A 304 -6.17 -3.05 -54.99
CA THR A 304 -4.82 -3.64 -54.91
C THR A 304 -3.82 -2.55 -54.54
N ALA A 305 -2.96 -2.78 -53.53
CA ALA A 305 -1.78 -1.97 -53.25
C ALA A 305 -0.52 -2.84 -53.16
N PRO A 306 0.65 -2.33 -53.54
CA PRO A 306 1.85 -3.11 -53.78
C PRO A 306 2.69 -3.37 -52.55
N THR A 307 3.41 -4.49 -52.60
CA THR A 307 4.40 -4.99 -51.63
C THR A 307 5.65 -4.10 -51.60
N ALA A 308 6.13 -3.76 -50.41
CA ALA A 308 7.45 -3.19 -50.18
C ALA A 308 8.31 -4.12 -49.30
N PRO A 309 9.63 -4.15 -49.46
CA PRO A 309 10.51 -5.19 -48.92
C PRO A 309 10.96 -4.90 -47.48
N GLY A 310 11.34 -5.97 -46.79
CA GLY A 310 11.67 -6.05 -45.40
C GLY A 310 12.81 -5.18 -44.88
N SER A 311 12.69 -4.81 -43.61
CA SER A 311 13.81 -4.39 -42.79
C SER A 311 13.76 -5.17 -41.46
N SER A 312 14.90 -5.77 -41.18
CA SER A 312 15.25 -6.55 -40.02
C SER A 312 15.42 -5.67 -38.77
N GLY A 313 15.02 -6.19 -37.61
CA GLY A 313 15.53 -5.75 -36.30
C GLY A 313 14.58 -4.91 -35.48
N SER A 314 13.66 -5.56 -34.76
CA SER A 314 12.98 -4.94 -33.63
C SER A 314 13.73 -5.25 -32.32
N PRO A 315 13.93 -4.28 -31.43
CA PRO A 315 14.49 -4.55 -30.12
C PRO A 315 13.43 -5.29 -29.26
N SER A 316 13.89 -6.29 -28.52
CA SER A 316 13.10 -7.08 -27.60
C SER A 316 12.47 -6.20 -26.54
N THR A 317 11.14 -6.17 -26.52
CA THR A 317 10.31 -5.59 -25.45
C THR A 317 10.46 -6.43 -24.18
N PRO A 318 10.61 -5.82 -22.99
CA PRO A 318 10.66 -6.59 -21.75
C PRO A 318 9.28 -7.21 -21.45
N GLY A 319 9.26 -8.54 -21.25
CA GLY A 319 8.24 -9.28 -20.54
C GLY A 319 6.84 -9.24 -21.15
N SER A 320 6.60 -10.06 -22.19
CA SER A 320 5.23 -10.48 -22.53
C SER A 320 4.67 -11.34 -21.39
N PRO A 321 3.41 -11.13 -20.95
CA PRO A 321 2.78 -12.00 -19.96
C PRO A 321 2.70 -13.44 -20.50
N PRO A 322 2.75 -14.47 -19.63
CA PRO A 322 2.62 -15.86 -20.04
C PRO A 322 1.30 -16.10 -20.77
N ALA A 323 1.32 -17.02 -21.72
CA ALA A 323 0.15 -17.40 -22.50
C ALA A 323 -0.99 -17.97 -21.59
N PRO A 324 -2.26 -17.74 -21.91
CA PRO A 324 -3.39 -18.28 -21.13
C PRO A 324 -3.34 -19.82 -21.13
N GLY A 325 -3.34 -20.42 -19.95
CA GLY A 325 -3.40 -21.86 -19.81
C GLY A 325 -2.37 -22.52 -18.88
N SER A 326 -1.54 -21.75 -18.15
CA SER A 326 -0.65 -22.31 -17.12
C SER A 326 -1.40 -22.52 -15.81
N PRO A 327 -1.09 -23.57 -15.02
CA PRO A 327 -1.72 -23.81 -13.73
C PRO A 327 -1.39 -22.69 -12.75
N GLY A 328 -2.41 -21.93 -12.33
CA GLY A 328 -2.33 -20.86 -11.33
C GLY A 328 -2.07 -19.48 -11.94
N GLU A 329 -3.08 -18.60 -11.88
CA GLU A 329 -2.88 -17.19 -12.13
C GLU A 329 -1.92 -16.61 -11.08
N PRO A 330 -0.96 -15.72 -11.47
CA PRO A 330 -0.07 -15.13 -10.48
C PRO A 330 -0.87 -14.33 -9.45
N PRO A 331 -0.40 -14.24 -8.19
CA PRO A 331 -1.09 -13.49 -7.15
C PRO A 331 -1.50 -12.11 -7.60
N THR A 332 -2.68 -11.64 -7.18
CA THR A 332 -3.19 -10.33 -7.57
C THR A 332 -2.28 -9.21 -7.05
N PRO A 333 -1.73 -8.34 -7.93
CA PRO A 333 -0.96 -7.19 -7.49
C PRO A 333 -1.88 -6.22 -6.75
N TYR A 334 -1.39 -5.62 -5.67
CA TYR A 334 -2.18 -4.61 -4.95
C TYR A 334 -1.32 -3.52 -4.32
N ILE A 335 -1.95 -2.40 -4.03
CA ILE A 335 -1.46 -1.40 -3.10
C ILE A 335 -2.39 -1.40 -1.90
N ALA A 336 -1.82 -1.48 -0.70
CA ALA A 336 -2.52 -1.30 0.56
C ALA A 336 -1.90 -0.13 1.31
N ALA A 337 -2.71 0.83 1.74
CA ALA A 337 -2.20 2.08 2.28
C ALA A 337 -3.09 2.63 3.41
N TRP A 338 -2.47 2.98 4.55
CA TRP A 338 -3.13 3.63 5.67
C TRP A 338 -3.25 5.13 5.45
N HIS A 339 -4.47 5.64 5.47
CA HIS A 339 -4.78 7.06 5.52
C HIS A 339 -5.03 7.48 6.95
N GLN A 340 -4.20 8.39 7.46
CA GLN A 340 -4.20 8.90 8.81
C GLN A 340 -4.31 10.43 8.79
N ALA A 341 -4.90 11.00 9.84
CA ALA A 341 -4.90 12.44 10.05
C ALA A 341 -3.47 12.98 10.08
N PRO A 342 -3.17 14.11 9.45
CA PRO A 342 -1.88 14.73 9.58
C PRO A 342 -1.61 15.16 11.03
N PHE A 343 -0.33 15.20 11.43
CA PHE A 343 0.14 15.63 12.74
C PHE A 343 0.47 17.12 12.77
N GLY A 344 0.60 17.73 11.58
CA GLY A 344 0.79 19.17 11.43
C GLY A 344 -0.48 19.98 11.72
N THR A 345 -0.38 21.30 11.57
CA THR A 345 -1.52 22.20 11.77
C THR A 345 -2.59 22.00 10.69
N LEU A 346 -3.88 22.12 11.09
CA LEU A 346 -5.05 22.08 10.22
C LEU A 346 -5.72 23.44 10.04
N GLU A 347 -5.02 24.55 10.37
CA GLU A 347 -5.59 25.91 10.33
C GLU A 347 -6.14 26.32 8.97
N GLU A 348 -5.65 25.74 7.87
CA GLU A 348 -6.14 26.00 6.51
C GLU A 348 -7.50 25.32 6.19
N PHE A 349 -7.98 24.42 7.10
CA PHE A 349 -9.25 23.70 6.94
C PHE A 349 -10.25 24.14 7.99
N ASP A 350 -11.03 25.17 7.68
CA ASP A 350 -11.94 25.83 8.59
C ASP A 350 -12.78 24.88 9.45
N GLY A 351 -12.62 24.98 10.78
CA GLY A 351 -13.39 24.23 11.75
C GLY A 351 -13.12 22.74 11.80
N VAL A 352 -12.12 22.23 11.08
CA VAL A 352 -11.68 20.83 11.14
C VAL A 352 -10.62 20.67 12.21
N VAL A 353 -10.81 19.67 13.07
CA VAL A 353 -9.81 19.22 14.05
C VAL A 353 -9.35 17.81 13.68
N ARG A 354 -8.21 17.41 14.22
CA ARG A 354 -7.58 16.13 13.89
C ARG A 354 -8.51 14.93 14.14
N GLU A 355 -9.30 15.00 15.19
CA GLU A 355 -10.30 14.00 15.60
C GLU A 355 -11.49 13.87 14.65
N ASP A 356 -11.68 14.82 13.75
CA ASP A 356 -12.70 14.75 12.70
C ASP A 356 -12.30 13.80 11.55
N PHE A 357 -11.00 13.53 11.37
CA PHE A 357 -10.52 12.59 10.36
C PHE A 357 -10.80 11.15 10.78
N ALA A 358 -11.03 10.27 9.81
CA ALA A 358 -11.17 8.84 10.06
C ALA A 358 -9.99 8.07 9.46
N LEU A 359 -9.26 7.36 10.33
CA LEU A 359 -8.32 6.32 9.94
C LEU A 359 -9.02 5.34 9.00
N HIS A 360 -8.38 5.00 7.89
CA HIS A 360 -8.82 3.91 7.03
C HIS A 360 -7.67 3.33 6.22
N LEU A 361 -7.82 2.07 5.80
CA LEU A 361 -6.92 1.44 4.88
C LEU A 361 -7.59 1.36 3.52
N GLU A 362 -6.92 1.85 2.48
CA GLU A 362 -7.30 1.61 1.09
C GLU A 362 -6.51 0.42 0.54
N LEU A 363 -7.21 -0.53 -0.05
CA LEU A 363 -6.67 -1.70 -0.72
C LEU A 363 -7.20 -1.74 -2.14
N PHE A 364 -6.33 -1.72 -3.15
CA PHE A 364 -6.76 -1.76 -4.54
C PHE A 364 -5.79 -2.48 -5.45
N THR A 365 -6.29 -2.97 -6.59
CA THR A 365 -5.47 -3.58 -7.64
C THR A 365 -5.54 -2.80 -8.94
N VAL A 366 -4.44 -2.82 -9.69
CA VAL A 366 -4.38 -2.31 -11.06
C VAL A 366 -4.90 -3.34 -12.09
N ARG A 367 -5.15 -4.58 -11.68
CA ARG A 367 -5.67 -5.64 -12.55
C ARG A 367 -7.19 -5.52 -12.67
N ARG A 368 -7.71 -5.39 -13.90
CA ARG A 368 -9.16 -5.26 -14.16
C ARG A 368 -9.84 -6.56 -14.60
N THR A 369 -9.08 -7.46 -15.22
CA THR A 369 -9.48 -8.83 -15.56
C THR A 369 -8.24 -9.71 -15.49
N SER A 370 -8.40 -11.03 -15.56
CA SER A 370 -7.27 -11.94 -15.72
C SER A 370 -6.35 -11.46 -16.86
N GLY A 371 -5.08 -11.21 -16.52
CA GLY A 371 -4.05 -10.77 -17.48
C GLY A 371 -4.20 -9.37 -18.08
N LYS A 372 -5.15 -8.52 -17.63
CA LYS A 372 -5.30 -7.15 -18.15
C LYS A 372 -5.15 -6.12 -17.03
N LEU A 373 -4.25 -5.17 -17.23
CA LEU A 373 -3.97 -4.08 -16.29
C LEU A 373 -4.71 -2.80 -16.68
N LYS A 374 -5.07 -2.00 -15.68
CA LYS A 374 -5.42 -0.60 -15.83
C LYS A 374 -4.13 0.23 -15.71
N PHE A 375 -3.80 0.93 -16.78
CA PHE A 375 -2.72 1.91 -16.77
C PHE A 375 -3.29 3.31 -16.54
N LEU A 376 -2.57 4.14 -15.77
CA LEU A 376 -2.87 5.56 -15.69
C LEU A 376 -2.41 6.21 -17.00
N ALA A 377 -3.36 6.75 -17.76
CA ALA A 377 -3.13 7.37 -19.05
C ALA A 377 -3.32 8.90 -18.95
N GLY A 378 -3.57 9.56 -20.08
CA GLY A 378 -3.65 11.02 -20.16
C GLY A 378 -4.72 11.66 -19.26
N SER A 379 -5.88 11.01 -19.10
CA SER A 379 -6.96 11.52 -18.24
C SER A 379 -6.55 11.48 -16.76
N GLU A 380 -6.08 10.35 -16.29
CA GLU A 380 -5.69 10.17 -14.90
C GLU A 380 -4.40 10.91 -14.56
N SER A 381 -3.34 10.73 -15.37
CA SER A 381 -2.03 11.30 -15.08
C SER A 381 -1.95 12.80 -15.38
N GLY A 382 -2.68 13.27 -16.40
CA GLY A 382 -2.62 14.68 -16.83
C GLY A 382 -3.69 15.57 -16.18
N MET A 383 -4.86 15.02 -15.88
CA MET A 383 -6.01 15.79 -15.39
C MET A 383 -6.57 15.30 -14.06
N GLY A 384 -6.04 14.21 -13.50
CA GLY A 384 -6.53 13.64 -12.25
C GLY A 384 -7.94 13.03 -12.34
N VAL A 385 -8.47 12.78 -13.56
CA VAL A 385 -9.80 12.21 -13.76
C VAL A 385 -9.68 10.73 -14.03
N PHE A 386 -10.07 9.92 -13.05
CA PHE A 386 -10.03 8.47 -13.13
C PHE A 386 -11.19 7.90 -13.95
N ILE A 387 -10.90 6.88 -14.73
CA ILE A 387 -11.90 6.11 -15.51
C ILE A 387 -11.86 4.68 -14.98
N ASN A 388 -12.93 4.22 -14.36
CA ASN A 388 -13.04 2.87 -13.84
C ASN A 388 -13.93 2.00 -14.75
N ASP A 389 -13.39 0.87 -15.21
CA ASP A 389 -14.09 -0.07 -16.11
C ASP A 389 -14.95 -1.10 -15.35
N VAL A 390 -14.83 -1.15 -14.01
CA VAL A 390 -15.55 -2.09 -13.15
C VAL A 390 -16.51 -1.34 -12.25
N PRO A 391 -17.85 -1.53 -12.40
CA PRO A 391 -18.81 -0.90 -11.50
C PRO A 391 -18.55 -1.30 -10.03
N PRO A 392 -18.58 -0.34 -9.08
CA PRO A 392 -18.31 -0.61 -7.67
C PRO A 392 -19.18 -1.70 -7.05
N GLU A 393 -20.46 -1.75 -7.42
CA GLU A 393 -21.43 -2.76 -6.96
C GLU A 393 -21.04 -4.16 -7.44
N HIS A 394 -20.57 -4.27 -8.68
CA HIS A 394 -20.06 -5.52 -9.25
C HIS A 394 -18.78 -5.97 -8.53
N ALA A 395 -17.84 -5.05 -8.28
CA ALA A 395 -16.61 -5.34 -7.55
C ALA A 395 -16.93 -5.86 -6.13
N ALA A 396 -17.86 -5.21 -5.43
CA ALA A 396 -18.30 -5.65 -4.09
C ALA A 396 -18.98 -7.01 -4.13
N GLY A 397 -19.87 -7.26 -5.11
CA GLY A 397 -20.49 -8.55 -5.33
C GLY A 397 -19.45 -9.66 -5.52
N ARG A 398 -18.46 -9.43 -6.40
CA ARG A 398 -17.39 -10.40 -6.66
C ARG A 398 -16.53 -10.67 -5.42
N LEU A 399 -16.16 -9.65 -4.65
CA LEU A 399 -15.40 -9.82 -3.41
C LEU A 399 -16.18 -10.59 -2.33
N ARG A 400 -17.53 -10.53 -2.33
CA ARG A 400 -18.36 -11.38 -1.46
C ARG A 400 -18.43 -12.81 -1.95
N GLU A 401 -18.55 -13.05 -3.26
CA GLU A 401 -18.61 -14.39 -3.86
C GLU A 401 -17.37 -15.23 -3.56
N VAL A 402 -16.19 -14.63 -3.57
CA VAL A 402 -14.92 -15.31 -3.31
C VAL A 402 -14.58 -15.44 -1.82
N ALA A 403 -15.50 -15.08 -0.93
CA ALA A 403 -15.35 -15.27 0.50
C ALA A 403 -15.40 -16.76 0.86
N GLY A 404 -14.41 -17.26 1.61
CA GLY A 404 -14.48 -18.58 2.26
C GLY A 404 -14.54 -19.78 1.33
N SER A 405 -14.19 -19.66 0.03
CA SER A 405 -14.10 -20.79 -0.91
C SER A 405 -12.77 -21.56 -0.76
#